data_4b13f6b9bba3cfb3ff9c74494dba302c
#
_entry.id   4b13f6b9bba3cfb3ff9c74494dba302c
#
_cell.length_a   1.000
_cell.length_b   1.000
_cell.length_c   1.000
_cell.angle_alpha   90.00
_cell.angle_beta   90.00
_cell.angle_gamma   90.00
#
_symmetry.space_group_name_H-M   'P 1'
#
loop_
_entity.id
_entity.type
_entity.pdbx_description
1 polymer ?
#
loop_
_entity_poly.entity_id
_entity_poly.type
_entity_poly.pdbx_seq_one_letter_code
_entity_poly.pdbx_strand_id
1 'polypeptide(L)'
;MELTRRSFTKYLSAATLATLIAPLGASKKLNYIDFKASLVPVSIGLKTNASKIISQASKYNFAAITPILNELVSFSRKQIHEYLKKMSDYNLVFDTATLPIEFRLDKTTFLDGYEKLKSILPIVSKFNIPGFTTWIMPTNHIYPYMQNFDIHRARLKKVGRLLNDFNIRLGLEYVGPKTLMSRDKFPFIHTISELRTLVDSIEESSIGYLLDSFHMYCSEDTEIDYEFLKAEDIVSVQINDAVSGRLINQQMDLERNLPGATKMIDLKGFLSMLKSKSYNGCVSVEPFNKKLNNMEESAKLQMVFKSIHDTFSLIKNS
;
A
#
# COMPACT_ATOMS: atom_id res chain seq x y z
N MET A 1 66.04 -54.32 0.77
CA MET A 1 65.70 -53.59 -0.48
C MET A 1 65.50 -52.14 -0.10
N GLU A 2 66.55 -51.34 -0.24
CA GLU A 2 66.63 -49.96 0.21
C GLU A 2 65.85 -49.08 -0.76
N LEU A 3 64.91 -48.38 -0.28
CA LEU A 3 64.20 -47.32 -1.00
C LEU A 3 65.05 -46.05 -0.96
N THR A 4 65.64 -45.69 -2.09
CA THR A 4 66.52 -44.54 -2.21
C THR A 4 65.72 -43.23 -2.18
N ARG A 5 66.33 -42.16 -1.64
CA ARG A 5 65.74 -40.81 -1.51
C ARG A 5 65.17 -40.21 -2.81
N ARG A 6 65.44 -40.79 -3.97
CA ARG A 6 64.94 -40.35 -5.28
C ARG A 6 63.51 -40.81 -5.60
N SER A 7 62.99 -41.85 -4.95
CA SER A 7 61.63 -42.33 -5.17
C SER A 7 60.64 -41.58 -4.29
N PHE A 8 61.08 -40.93 -3.19
CA PHE A 8 60.18 -40.17 -2.30
C PHE A 8 59.81 -38.82 -2.85
N THR A 9 60.69 -38.20 -3.68
CA THR A 9 60.46 -36.87 -4.27
C THR A 9 59.49 -36.90 -5.48
N LYS A 10 59.24 -38.07 -6.07
CA LYS A 10 58.29 -38.22 -7.20
C LYS A 10 56.85 -38.39 -6.80
N TYR A 11 56.57 -38.71 -5.53
CA TYR A 11 55.19 -38.86 -5.01
C TYR A 11 54.71 -37.61 -4.27
N LEU A 12 55.56 -36.60 -4.03
CA LEU A 12 55.16 -35.36 -3.35
C LEU A 12 54.75 -34.25 -4.30
N SER A 13 54.83 -34.43 -5.63
CA SER A 13 54.48 -33.37 -6.59
C SER A 13 53.09 -33.55 -7.24
N ALA A 14 52.28 -34.53 -6.82
CA ALA A 14 50.96 -34.75 -7.35
C ALA A 14 49.83 -34.63 -6.28
N ALA A 15 50.18 -34.20 -5.07
CA ALA A 15 49.21 -33.93 -4.01
C ALA A 15 49.13 -32.39 -3.75
N THR A 16 49.07 -31.65 -4.83
CA THR A 16 48.92 -30.21 -4.73
C THR A 16 47.44 -29.86 -4.76
N LEU A 17 46.97 -29.35 -3.65
CA LEU A 17 45.88 -28.36 -3.51
C LEU A 17 44.60 -28.60 -4.34
N ALA A 18 43.92 -29.68 -4.08
CA ALA A 18 42.48 -29.59 -4.01
C ALA A 18 42.14 -29.01 -2.61
N THR A 19 42.39 -27.74 -2.39
CA THR A 19 41.64 -26.98 -1.42
C THR A 19 40.20 -27.10 -1.86
N LEU A 20 39.45 -27.98 -1.18
CA LEU A 20 38.02 -27.93 -1.09
C LEU A 20 37.67 -26.51 -0.66
N ILE A 21 37.49 -25.62 -1.65
CA ILE A 21 36.57 -24.51 -1.48
C ILE A 21 35.23 -25.18 -1.33
N ALA A 22 34.89 -25.57 -0.08
CA ALA A 22 33.50 -25.74 0.28
C ALA A 22 32.81 -24.47 -0.21
N PRO A 23 31.74 -24.55 -1.00
CA PRO A 23 30.98 -23.36 -1.30
C PRO A 23 30.63 -22.78 0.06
N LEU A 24 31.18 -21.60 0.37
CA LEU A 24 30.71 -20.76 1.47
C LEU A 24 29.21 -20.87 1.42
N GLY A 25 28.62 -21.43 2.47
CA GLY A 25 27.24 -21.79 2.51
C GLY A 25 26.43 -20.69 1.90
N ALA A 26 25.51 -21.07 1.03
CA ALA A 26 24.56 -20.15 0.45
C ALA A 26 24.09 -19.26 1.61
N SER A 27 24.59 -18.04 1.65
CA SER A 27 24.06 -17.01 2.50
C SER A 27 22.58 -17.12 2.24
N LYS A 28 21.80 -17.60 3.24
CA LYS A 28 20.37 -17.39 3.20
C LYS A 28 20.26 -15.93 2.82
N LYS A 29 19.84 -15.62 1.60
CA LYS A 29 19.31 -14.31 1.28
C LYS A 29 18.25 -14.13 2.34
N LEU A 30 18.58 -13.39 3.39
CA LEU A 30 17.59 -12.78 4.24
C LEU A 30 16.71 -12.07 3.26
N ASN A 31 15.52 -12.58 3.05
CA ASN A 31 14.51 -11.91 2.27
C ASN A 31 14.22 -10.62 3.04
N TYR A 32 15.01 -9.59 2.77
CA TYR A 32 14.69 -8.23 3.16
C TYR A 32 13.44 -7.91 2.38
N ILE A 33 12.30 -7.98 3.04
CA ILE A 33 11.07 -7.46 2.51
C ILE A 33 11.21 -5.94 2.67
N ASP A 34 11.60 -5.29 1.60
CA ASP A 34 11.75 -3.85 1.55
C ASP A 34 10.40 -3.24 1.19
N PHE A 35 9.57 -2.99 2.20
CA PHE A 35 8.43 -2.10 2.02
C PHE A 35 8.90 -0.76 1.47
N LYS A 36 8.16 -0.21 0.51
CA LYS A 36 8.46 1.08 -0.11
C LYS A 36 7.71 2.18 0.63
N ALA A 37 8.44 3.02 1.37
CA ALA A 37 7.85 4.21 1.97
C ALA A 37 7.28 5.13 0.88
N SER A 38 5.98 5.38 0.90
CA SER A 38 5.26 6.16 -0.11
C SER A 38 4.87 7.54 0.41
N LEU A 39 5.07 8.57 -0.43
CA LEU A 39 4.64 9.93 -0.17
C LEU A 39 3.23 10.15 -0.74
N VAL A 40 2.26 10.35 0.15
CA VAL A 40 0.87 10.67 -0.15
C VAL A 40 0.57 12.11 0.29
N PRO A 41 0.65 13.09 -0.60
CA PRO A 41 0.59 14.52 -0.23
C PRO A 41 -0.70 14.94 0.46
N VAL A 42 -1.85 14.45 -0.03
CA VAL A 42 -3.17 14.86 0.46
C VAL A 42 -3.38 14.48 1.93
N SER A 43 -2.90 13.33 2.35
CA SER A 43 -3.08 12.80 3.72
C SER A 43 -2.31 13.58 4.79
N ILE A 44 -1.29 14.31 4.37
CA ILE A 44 -0.42 15.11 5.25
C ILE A 44 -0.54 16.62 5.01
N GLY A 45 -1.50 17.05 4.19
CA GLY A 45 -1.69 18.48 3.85
C GLY A 45 -0.47 19.10 3.16
N LEU A 46 0.19 18.36 2.27
CA LEU A 46 1.32 18.83 1.49
C LEU A 46 0.83 19.42 0.16
N LYS A 47 1.13 20.69 -0.09
CA LYS A 47 0.86 21.33 -1.38
C LYS A 47 1.96 20.97 -2.38
N THR A 48 1.60 20.27 -3.44
CA THR A 48 2.55 19.78 -4.45
C THR A 48 1.88 19.67 -5.82
N ASN A 49 2.66 19.32 -6.83
CA ASN A 49 2.23 19.00 -8.18
C ASN A 49 3.07 17.86 -8.74
N ALA A 50 2.74 17.36 -9.92
CA ALA A 50 3.43 16.22 -10.53
C ALA A 50 4.95 16.43 -10.70
N SER A 51 5.40 17.63 -11.00
CA SER A 51 6.83 17.92 -11.14
C SER A 51 7.56 18.02 -9.80
N LYS A 52 6.92 18.63 -8.79
CA LYS A 52 7.53 18.92 -7.47
C LYS A 52 7.61 17.66 -6.59
N ILE A 53 6.60 16.78 -6.65
CA ILE A 53 6.52 15.59 -5.80
C ILE A 53 7.74 14.67 -5.97
N ILE A 54 8.28 14.53 -7.19
CA ILE A 54 9.49 13.72 -7.46
C ILE A 54 10.68 14.25 -6.65
N SER A 55 10.94 15.56 -6.71
CA SER A 55 12.05 16.17 -5.97
C SER A 55 11.83 16.15 -4.45
N GLN A 56 10.59 16.30 -3.99
CA GLN A 56 10.23 16.17 -2.59
C GLN A 56 10.46 14.75 -2.09
N ALA A 57 9.97 13.74 -2.80
CA ALA A 57 10.15 12.34 -2.43
C ALA A 57 11.64 11.95 -2.39
N SER A 58 12.39 12.28 -3.43
CA SER A 58 13.83 11.99 -3.50
C SER A 58 14.62 12.65 -2.37
N LYS A 59 14.36 13.94 -2.11
CA LYS A 59 15.07 14.70 -1.05
C LYS A 59 14.89 14.09 0.34
N TYR A 60 13.76 13.46 0.61
CA TYR A 60 13.42 12.89 1.92
C TYR A 60 13.41 11.36 1.92
N ASN A 61 14.04 10.73 0.92
CA ASN A 61 14.27 9.28 0.82
C ASN A 61 13.00 8.41 0.73
N PHE A 62 11.87 8.96 0.28
CA PHE A 62 10.73 8.12 -0.10
C PHE A 62 11.09 7.29 -1.34
N ALA A 63 10.58 6.06 -1.39
CA ALA A 63 10.78 5.14 -2.51
C ALA A 63 9.60 5.15 -3.50
N ALA A 64 8.45 5.69 -3.10
CA ALA A 64 7.25 5.75 -3.91
C ALA A 64 6.51 7.08 -3.75
N ILE A 65 5.68 7.41 -4.75
CA ILE A 65 4.83 8.60 -4.75
C ILE A 65 3.41 8.26 -5.22
N THR A 66 2.40 8.87 -4.62
CA THR A 66 1.05 8.85 -5.19
C THR A 66 1.00 9.69 -6.48
N PRO A 67 0.41 9.17 -7.57
CA PRO A 67 0.24 9.93 -8.81
C PRO A 67 -0.64 11.17 -8.62
N ILE A 68 -0.22 12.32 -9.14
CA ILE A 68 -1.08 13.52 -9.24
C ILE A 68 -1.93 13.40 -10.51
N LEU A 69 -2.93 12.55 -10.45
CA LEU A 69 -3.65 12.01 -11.61
C LEU A 69 -4.27 13.09 -12.50
N ASN A 70 -4.85 14.15 -11.91
CA ASN A 70 -5.46 15.25 -12.63
C ASN A 70 -4.47 16.03 -13.54
N GLU A 71 -3.18 16.04 -13.20
CA GLU A 71 -2.14 16.61 -14.05
C GLU A 71 -1.63 15.58 -15.07
N LEU A 72 -1.34 14.36 -14.63
CA LEU A 72 -0.74 13.31 -15.47
C LEU A 72 -1.61 12.98 -16.69
N VAL A 73 -2.94 13.00 -16.57
CA VAL A 73 -3.85 12.70 -17.68
C VAL A 73 -3.79 13.74 -18.82
N SER A 74 -3.21 14.90 -18.58
CA SER A 74 -3.02 15.96 -19.58
C SER A 74 -1.68 15.87 -20.32
N PHE A 75 -0.77 14.97 -19.90
CA PHE A 75 0.58 14.90 -20.45
C PHE A 75 0.60 14.37 -21.87
N SER A 76 1.37 15.03 -22.75
CA SER A 76 1.74 14.52 -24.06
C SER A 76 2.67 13.29 -23.93
N ARG A 77 2.82 12.52 -25.01
CA ARG A 77 3.75 11.38 -25.03
C ARG A 77 5.17 11.75 -24.61
N LYS A 78 5.66 12.92 -25.03
CA LYS A 78 6.99 13.41 -24.66
C LYS A 78 7.08 13.67 -23.15
N GLN A 79 6.09 14.36 -22.59
CA GLN A 79 6.04 14.64 -21.15
C GLN A 79 5.94 13.35 -20.31
N ILE A 80 5.16 12.35 -20.76
CA ILE A 80 5.11 11.03 -20.10
C ILE A 80 6.50 10.40 -20.06
N HIS A 81 7.20 10.35 -21.19
CA HIS A 81 8.55 9.78 -21.27
C HIS A 81 9.53 10.49 -20.34
N GLU A 82 9.56 11.83 -20.39
CA GLU A 82 10.43 12.66 -19.54
C GLU A 82 10.12 12.48 -18.05
N TYR A 83 8.85 12.39 -17.70
CA TYR A 83 8.41 12.18 -16.32
C TYR A 83 8.84 10.81 -15.78
N LEU A 84 8.60 9.73 -16.54
CA LEU A 84 8.99 8.38 -16.18
C LEU A 84 10.51 8.23 -16.09
N LYS A 85 11.24 8.86 -17.04
CA LYS A 85 12.70 8.93 -16.96
C LYS A 85 13.16 9.58 -15.67
N LYS A 86 12.57 10.73 -15.31
CA LYS A 86 12.91 11.44 -14.07
C LYS A 86 12.61 10.58 -12.84
N MET A 87 11.49 9.87 -12.79
CA MET A 87 11.20 8.93 -11.70
C MET A 87 12.26 7.84 -11.59
N SER A 88 12.66 7.26 -12.74
CA SER A 88 13.70 6.24 -12.80
C SER A 88 15.06 6.77 -12.34
N ASP A 89 15.45 7.98 -12.76
CA ASP A 89 16.71 8.62 -12.36
C ASP A 89 16.79 8.81 -10.82
N TYR A 90 15.65 8.91 -10.13
CA TYR A 90 15.54 9.01 -8.67
C TYR A 90 15.13 7.69 -7.97
N ASN A 91 15.08 6.56 -8.70
CA ASN A 91 14.65 5.25 -8.18
C ASN A 91 13.25 5.30 -7.52
N LEU A 92 12.35 6.11 -8.04
CA LEU A 92 10.98 6.23 -7.56
C LEU A 92 10.03 5.34 -8.36
N VAL A 93 9.06 4.74 -7.67
CA VAL A 93 7.92 4.05 -8.29
C VAL A 93 6.62 4.78 -7.96
N PHE A 94 5.56 4.48 -8.71
CA PHE A 94 4.23 4.90 -8.29
C PHE A 94 3.66 3.96 -7.22
N ASP A 95 3.01 4.57 -6.25
CA ASP A 95 1.97 3.97 -5.43
C ASP A 95 0.64 4.06 -6.16
N THR A 96 -0.44 3.65 -5.52
CA THR A 96 -1.79 3.75 -6.04
C THR A 96 -2.30 5.20 -6.10
N ALA A 97 -3.24 5.45 -7.00
CA ALA A 97 -4.04 6.68 -7.01
C ALA A 97 -5.41 6.46 -6.38
N THR A 98 -6.05 7.51 -5.90
CA THR A 98 -7.47 7.44 -5.53
C THR A 98 -8.33 7.18 -6.77
N LEU A 99 -9.29 6.26 -6.68
CA LEU A 99 -10.24 5.99 -7.77
C LEU A 99 -11.00 7.28 -8.13
N PRO A 100 -10.89 7.80 -9.37
CA PRO A 100 -11.41 9.13 -9.72
C PRO A 100 -12.90 9.13 -10.07
N ILE A 101 -13.68 8.23 -9.52
CA ILE A 101 -15.13 8.12 -9.72
C ILE A 101 -15.87 7.91 -8.41
N GLU A 102 -17.10 8.38 -8.35
CA GLU A 102 -17.99 8.13 -7.22
C GLU A 102 -18.99 7.02 -7.56
N PHE A 103 -18.81 5.87 -6.95
CA PHE A 103 -19.65 4.69 -7.20
C PHE A 103 -20.70 4.46 -6.09
N ARG A 104 -20.64 5.19 -4.98
CA ARG A 104 -21.52 5.03 -3.79
C ARG A 104 -22.83 5.78 -3.92
N LEU A 105 -22.87 6.83 -4.75
CA LEU A 105 -24.03 7.70 -4.94
C LEU A 105 -25.05 7.11 -5.91
N ASP A 106 -25.85 7.96 -6.53
CA ASP A 106 -26.89 7.58 -7.49
C ASP A 106 -26.32 6.96 -8.77
N LYS A 107 -27.22 6.38 -9.59
CA LYS A 107 -26.85 5.68 -10.82
C LYS A 107 -26.25 6.62 -11.88
N THR A 108 -26.75 7.85 -11.99
CA THR A 108 -26.29 8.81 -13.00
C THR A 108 -24.85 9.23 -12.69
N THR A 109 -24.60 9.65 -11.45
CA THR A 109 -23.25 9.99 -10.97
C THR A 109 -22.24 8.86 -11.21
N PHE A 110 -22.64 7.61 -10.94
CA PHE A 110 -21.78 6.46 -11.23
C PHE A 110 -21.49 6.30 -12.74
N LEU A 111 -22.50 6.39 -13.59
CA LEU A 111 -22.35 6.19 -15.03
C LEU A 111 -21.46 7.28 -15.66
N ASP A 112 -21.66 8.54 -15.29
CA ASP A 112 -20.84 9.66 -15.76
C ASP A 112 -19.38 9.50 -15.32
N GLY A 113 -19.16 9.12 -14.06
CA GLY A 113 -17.84 8.79 -13.54
C GLY A 113 -17.19 7.63 -14.28
N TYR A 114 -17.95 6.58 -14.56
CA TYR A 114 -17.45 5.40 -15.28
C TYR A 114 -16.99 5.73 -16.70
N GLU A 115 -17.75 6.52 -17.46
CA GLU A 115 -17.34 6.95 -18.82
C GLU A 115 -16.09 7.88 -18.74
N LYS A 116 -16.01 8.72 -17.74
CA LYS A 116 -14.81 9.53 -17.48
C LYS A 116 -13.59 8.64 -17.16
N LEU A 117 -13.73 7.64 -16.30
CA LEU A 117 -12.66 6.68 -16.01
C LEU A 117 -12.20 5.98 -17.28
N LYS A 118 -13.13 5.46 -18.07
CA LYS A 118 -12.85 4.80 -19.34
C LYS A 118 -12.06 5.69 -20.30
N SER A 119 -12.34 6.99 -20.35
CA SER A 119 -11.65 7.94 -21.21
C SER A 119 -10.19 8.21 -20.84
N ILE A 120 -9.84 8.14 -19.53
CA ILE A 120 -8.50 8.45 -19.04
C ILE A 120 -7.57 7.22 -18.97
N LEU A 121 -8.12 6.01 -18.85
CA LEU A 121 -7.32 4.79 -18.67
C LEU A 121 -6.27 4.55 -19.78
N PRO A 122 -6.52 4.86 -21.07
CA PRO A 122 -5.48 4.74 -22.11
C PRO A 122 -4.25 5.65 -21.88
N ILE A 123 -4.40 6.72 -21.12
CA ILE A 123 -3.28 7.59 -20.72
C ILE A 123 -2.66 7.08 -19.42
N VAL A 124 -3.49 6.75 -18.43
CA VAL A 124 -3.05 6.24 -17.12
C VAL A 124 -2.18 4.99 -17.25
N SER A 125 -2.57 4.05 -18.13
CA SER A 125 -1.82 2.82 -18.38
C SER A 125 -0.38 3.04 -18.88
N LYS A 126 -0.10 4.20 -19.49
CA LYS A 126 1.26 4.54 -19.97
C LYS A 126 2.22 4.90 -18.85
N PHE A 127 1.72 5.20 -17.65
CA PHE A 127 2.53 5.54 -16.48
C PHE A 127 2.92 4.33 -15.63
N ASN A 128 2.42 3.12 -15.92
CA ASN A 128 2.62 1.93 -15.10
C ASN A 128 2.17 2.13 -13.64
N ILE A 129 1.07 2.89 -13.43
CA ILE A 129 0.44 3.04 -12.11
C ILE A 129 -0.16 1.68 -11.73
N PRO A 130 0.21 1.10 -10.55
CA PRO A 130 -0.14 -0.29 -10.24
C PRO A 130 -1.63 -0.46 -9.92
N GLY A 131 -2.30 0.60 -9.49
CA GLY A 131 -3.70 0.50 -9.09
C GLY A 131 -4.32 1.81 -8.64
N PHE A 132 -5.61 1.68 -8.37
CA PHE A 132 -6.40 2.66 -7.65
C PHE A 132 -6.76 2.13 -6.27
N THR A 133 -7.15 3.04 -5.38
CA THR A 133 -7.73 2.71 -4.07
C THR A 133 -9.01 3.50 -3.85
N THR A 134 -9.93 2.94 -3.08
CA THR A 134 -11.15 3.58 -2.64
C THR A 134 -11.66 2.93 -1.36
N TRP A 135 -12.56 3.58 -0.65
CA TRP A 135 -13.11 3.10 0.61
C TRP A 135 -14.58 2.73 0.49
N ILE A 136 -15.03 1.86 1.38
CA ILE A 136 -16.44 1.49 1.56
C ILE A 136 -16.93 2.16 2.85
N MET A 137 -17.98 2.99 2.73
CA MET A 137 -18.56 3.66 3.90
C MET A 137 -19.25 2.64 4.81
N PRO A 138 -19.07 2.73 6.16
CA PRO A 138 -19.64 1.77 7.10
C PRO A 138 -21.15 1.95 7.32
N THR A 139 -21.77 2.93 6.66
CA THR A 139 -23.20 3.23 6.75
C THR A 139 -23.75 3.73 5.42
N ASN A 140 -25.06 3.63 5.24
CA ASN A 140 -25.77 4.21 4.10
C ASN A 140 -27.07 4.88 4.55
N HIS A 141 -27.39 6.03 3.97
CA HIS A 141 -28.58 6.79 4.32
C HIS A 141 -29.86 6.24 3.65
N ILE A 142 -29.73 5.65 2.46
CA ILE A 142 -30.86 5.30 1.59
C ILE A 142 -31.13 3.80 1.59
N TYR A 143 -30.10 2.99 1.41
CA TYR A 143 -30.22 1.57 1.11
C TYR A 143 -29.91 0.69 2.32
N PRO A 144 -30.81 -0.27 2.67
CA PRO A 144 -30.48 -1.35 3.61
C PRO A 144 -29.29 -2.19 3.14
N TYR A 145 -28.68 -2.94 4.07
CA TYR A 145 -27.42 -3.68 3.84
C TYR A 145 -27.39 -4.44 2.52
N MET A 146 -28.31 -5.38 2.30
CA MET A 146 -28.30 -6.23 1.10
C MET A 146 -28.48 -5.45 -0.20
N GLN A 147 -29.34 -4.43 -0.20
CA GLN A 147 -29.53 -3.59 -1.38
C GLN A 147 -28.27 -2.77 -1.69
N ASN A 148 -27.64 -2.22 -0.64
CA ASN A 148 -26.37 -1.49 -0.79
C ASN A 148 -25.24 -2.42 -1.26
N PHE A 149 -25.21 -3.64 -0.73
CA PHE A 149 -24.25 -4.68 -1.13
C PHE A 149 -24.37 -5.02 -2.63
N ASP A 150 -25.58 -5.27 -3.12
CA ASP A 150 -25.83 -5.57 -4.53
C ASP A 150 -25.44 -4.42 -5.46
N ILE A 151 -25.69 -3.17 -5.04
CA ILE A 151 -25.28 -1.97 -5.78
C ILE A 151 -23.76 -1.89 -5.86
N HIS A 152 -23.07 -2.07 -4.73
CA HIS A 152 -21.59 -2.06 -4.68
C HIS A 152 -21.02 -3.18 -5.54
N ARG A 153 -21.47 -4.41 -5.35
CA ARG A 153 -21.05 -5.57 -6.13
C ARG A 153 -21.17 -5.32 -7.64
N ALA A 154 -22.35 -4.88 -8.10
CA ALA A 154 -22.60 -4.68 -9.53
C ALA A 154 -21.72 -3.57 -10.13
N ARG A 155 -21.55 -2.45 -9.41
CA ARG A 155 -20.76 -1.30 -9.86
C ARG A 155 -19.27 -1.61 -9.83
N LEU A 156 -18.76 -2.21 -8.75
CA LEU A 156 -17.37 -2.58 -8.60
C LEU A 156 -16.98 -3.70 -9.58
N LYS A 157 -17.86 -4.65 -9.86
CA LYS A 157 -17.65 -5.64 -10.94
C LYS A 157 -17.45 -4.96 -12.30
N LYS A 158 -18.27 -3.98 -12.63
CA LYS A 158 -18.14 -3.21 -13.87
C LYS A 158 -16.82 -2.43 -13.92
N VAL A 159 -16.42 -1.80 -12.81
CA VAL A 159 -15.13 -1.10 -12.70
C VAL A 159 -13.96 -2.06 -12.78
N GLY A 160 -14.00 -3.18 -12.05
CA GLY A 160 -12.95 -4.19 -12.04
C GLY A 160 -12.66 -4.76 -13.43
N ARG A 161 -13.70 -5.10 -14.20
CA ARG A 161 -13.53 -5.52 -15.61
C ARG A 161 -12.81 -4.49 -16.44
N LEU A 162 -13.26 -3.23 -16.35
CA LEU A 162 -12.63 -2.15 -17.11
C LEU A 162 -11.14 -1.96 -16.72
N LEU A 163 -10.81 -2.04 -15.45
CA LEU A 163 -9.44 -1.90 -14.97
C LEU A 163 -8.56 -3.09 -15.39
N ASN A 164 -9.13 -4.28 -15.43
CA ASN A 164 -8.42 -5.48 -15.85
C ASN A 164 -7.92 -5.39 -17.30
N ASP A 165 -8.68 -4.75 -18.20
CA ASP A 165 -8.27 -4.49 -19.59
C ASP A 165 -6.99 -3.64 -19.71
N PHE A 166 -6.62 -2.92 -18.64
CA PHE A 166 -5.45 -2.06 -18.58
C PHE A 166 -4.36 -2.56 -17.59
N ASN A 167 -4.51 -3.76 -17.03
CA ASN A 167 -3.65 -4.32 -15.99
C ASN A 167 -3.52 -3.39 -14.75
N ILE A 168 -4.61 -2.71 -14.39
CA ILE A 168 -4.70 -1.82 -13.23
C ILE A 168 -5.58 -2.50 -12.17
N ARG A 169 -5.13 -2.46 -10.92
CA ARG A 169 -5.86 -3.07 -9.80
C ARG A 169 -6.68 -2.02 -9.04
N LEU A 170 -7.65 -2.47 -8.26
CA LEU A 170 -8.43 -1.63 -7.34
C LEU A 170 -8.41 -2.23 -5.94
N GLY A 171 -7.78 -1.52 -5.00
CA GLY A 171 -7.83 -1.82 -3.58
C GLY A 171 -9.08 -1.21 -2.92
N LEU A 172 -9.86 -2.06 -2.29
CA LEU A 172 -11.01 -1.65 -1.48
C LEU A 172 -10.59 -1.60 -0.01
N GLU A 173 -10.98 -0.54 0.67
CA GLU A 173 -10.79 -0.34 2.09
C GLU A 173 -12.14 -0.37 2.80
N TYR A 174 -12.24 -1.06 3.93
CA TYR A 174 -13.36 -0.86 4.85
C TYR A 174 -13.01 0.23 5.86
N VAL A 175 -14.02 0.93 6.39
CA VAL A 175 -13.83 2.00 7.36
C VAL A 175 -14.33 1.53 8.73
N GLY A 176 -13.38 1.25 9.66
CA GLY A 176 -13.64 0.59 10.94
C GLY A 176 -14.15 1.43 12.11
N PRO A 177 -13.93 2.79 12.20
CA PRO A 177 -14.30 3.57 13.38
C PRO A 177 -15.79 3.52 13.72
N LYS A 178 -16.09 3.08 14.95
CA LYS A 178 -17.47 2.97 15.47
C LYS A 178 -18.20 4.32 15.53
N THR A 179 -17.48 5.43 15.59
CA THR A 179 -18.03 6.79 15.53
C THR A 179 -18.77 7.10 14.23
N LEU A 180 -18.46 6.39 13.14
CA LEU A 180 -19.14 6.54 11.86
C LEU A 180 -20.39 5.64 11.71
N MET A 181 -20.55 4.62 12.55
CA MET A 181 -21.68 3.68 12.44
C MET A 181 -23.02 4.27 12.81
N SER A 182 -23.05 5.36 13.56
CA SER A 182 -24.27 6.11 13.90
C SER A 182 -24.55 7.28 12.95
N ARG A 183 -23.72 7.46 11.92
CA ARG A 183 -23.84 8.59 10.99
C ARG A 183 -25.08 8.53 10.10
N ASP A 184 -25.39 7.34 9.60
CA ASP A 184 -26.49 7.13 8.66
C ASP A 184 -27.43 6.01 9.16
N LYS A 185 -28.54 5.85 8.47
CA LYS A 185 -29.66 5.01 8.91
C LYS A 185 -29.35 3.51 8.91
N PHE A 186 -28.57 3.04 7.94
CA PHE A 186 -28.32 1.61 7.73
C PHE A 186 -26.86 1.29 7.90
N PRO A 187 -26.47 0.32 8.74
CA PRO A 187 -25.11 -0.15 8.85
C PRO A 187 -24.67 -0.84 7.54
N PHE A 188 -23.37 -0.80 7.29
CA PHE A 188 -22.77 -1.46 6.14
C PHE A 188 -21.39 -2.01 6.51
N ILE A 189 -20.61 -2.44 5.54
CA ILE A 189 -19.30 -3.08 5.66
C ILE A 189 -18.33 -2.22 6.49
N HIS A 190 -17.78 -2.81 7.58
CA HIS A 190 -16.87 -2.13 8.50
C HIS A 190 -15.82 -3.06 9.14
N THR A 191 -15.73 -4.32 8.66
CA THR A 191 -14.73 -5.31 9.06
C THR A 191 -14.09 -5.95 7.83
N ILE A 192 -12.92 -6.58 7.99
CA ILE A 192 -12.27 -7.29 6.89
C ILE A 192 -13.09 -8.49 6.40
N SER A 193 -13.78 -9.18 7.29
CA SER A 193 -14.63 -10.34 6.94
C SER A 193 -15.81 -9.94 6.04
N GLU A 194 -16.45 -8.82 6.34
CA GLU A 194 -17.55 -8.28 5.51
C GLU A 194 -17.02 -7.78 4.17
N LEU A 195 -15.84 -7.08 4.16
CA LEU A 195 -15.20 -6.65 2.92
C LEU A 195 -14.80 -7.84 2.05
N ARG A 196 -14.27 -8.92 2.66
CA ARG A 196 -13.96 -10.17 1.96
C ARG A 196 -15.20 -10.72 1.26
N THR A 197 -16.33 -10.77 1.95
CA THR A 197 -17.60 -11.23 1.37
C THR A 197 -17.98 -10.42 0.11
N LEU A 198 -17.76 -9.10 0.14
CA LEU A 198 -18.00 -8.25 -1.03
C LEU A 198 -17.01 -8.57 -2.15
N VAL A 199 -15.71 -8.60 -1.86
CA VAL A 199 -14.64 -8.87 -2.85
C VAL A 199 -14.85 -10.23 -3.52
N ASP A 200 -15.10 -11.28 -2.74
CA ASP A 200 -15.36 -12.62 -3.27
C ASP A 200 -16.59 -12.65 -4.19
N SER A 201 -17.64 -11.89 -3.85
CA SER A 201 -18.87 -11.81 -4.67
C SER A 201 -18.72 -11.03 -5.97
N ILE A 202 -17.69 -10.17 -6.08
CA ILE A 202 -17.41 -9.40 -7.31
C ILE A 202 -16.83 -10.30 -8.39
N GLU A 203 -16.01 -11.30 -8.05
CA GLU A 203 -15.42 -12.27 -8.98
C GLU A 203 -14.57 -11.62 -10.07
N GLU A 204 -13.79 -10.59 -9.75
CA GLU A 204 -12.87 -9.91 -10.68
C GLU A 204 -11.47 -9.86 -10.08
N SER A 205 -10.48 -10.43 -10.75
CA SER A 205 -9.09 -10.54 -10.27
C SER A 205 -8.38 -9.19 -10.07
N SER A 206 -8.86 -8.14 -10.71
CA SER A 206 -8.37 -6.77 -10.53
C SER A 206 -8.77 -6.14 -9.20
N ILE A 207 -9.77 -6.69 -8.50
CA ILE A 207 -10.21 -6.20 -7.18
C ILE A 207 -9.42 -6.88 -6.07
N GLY A 208 -8.95 -6.09 -5.13
CA GLY A 208 -8.22 -6.56 -3.95
C GLY A 208 -8.43 -5.60 -2.78
N TYR A 209 -7.46 -5.55 -1.88
CA TYR A 209 -7.60 -4.86 -0.61
C TYR A 209 -6.61 -3.68 -0.48
N LEU A 210 -7.09 -2.59 0.08
CA LEU A 210 -6.27 -1.62 0.78
C LEU A 210 -6.37 -1.96 2.27
N LEU A 211 -5.25 -2.17 2.93
CA LEU A 211 -5.18 -2.48 4.35
C LEU A 211 -4.70 -1.25 5.13
N ASP A 212 -5.48 -0.79 6.08
CA ASP A 212 -5.09 0.29 7.00
C ASP A 212 -5.08 -0.22 8.44
N SER A 213 -3.94 -0.07 9.11
CA SER A 213 -3.76 -0.45 10.51
C SER A 213 -4.72 0.24 11.48
N PHE A 214 -5.17 1.47 11.16
CA PHE A 214 -6.14 2.19 11.97
C PHE A 214 -7.54 1.59 11.86
N HIS A 215 -7.94 1.19 10.67
CA HIS A 215 -9.24 0.54 10.48
C HIS A 215 -9.26 -0.86 11.10
N MET A 216 -8.18 -1.64 10.97
CA MET A 216 -8.01 -2.90 11.67
C MET A 216 -8.14 -2.73 13.19
N TYR A 217 -7.47 -1.73 13.77
CA TYR A 217 -7.57 -1.42 15.20
C TYR A 217 -8.99 -1.02 15.61
N CYS A 218 -9.66 -0.16 14.85
CA CYS A 218 -10.98 0.35 15.19
C CYS A 218 -12.11 -0.68 15.05
N SER A 219 -11.99 -1.63 14.11
CA SER A 219 -12.93 -2.75 13.94
C SER A 219 -12.71 -3.87 14.95
N GLU A 220 -11.57 -3.82 15.66
CA GLU A 220 -11.12 -4.90 16.55
C GLU A 220 -10.83 -6.22 15.79
N ASP A 221 -10.55 -6.13 14.48
CA ASP A 221 -10.08 -7.27 13.69
C ASP A 221 -8.68 -7.70 14.19
N THR A 222 -8.41 -8.99 14.14
CA THR A 222 -7.15 -9.59 14.58
C THR A 222 -6.36 -10.13 13.39
N GLU A 223 -5.11 -10.52 13.59
CA GLU A 223 -4.27 -11.10 12.53
C GLU A 223 -4.90 -12.35 11.91
N ILE A 224 -5.68 -13.11 12.68
CA ILE A 224 -6.38 -14.33 12.23
C ILE A 224 -7.42 -13.98 11.14
N ASP A 225 -8.08 -12.85 11.26
CA ASP A 225 -9.11 -12.42 10.30
C ASP A 225 -8.51 -12.13 8.92
N TYR A 226 -7.18 -11.94 8.85
CA TYR A 226 -6.42 -11.67 7.62
C TYR A 226 -5.68 -12.90 7.08
N GLU A 227 -5.79 -14.09 7.67
CA GLU A 227 -5.07 -15.29 7.22
C GLU A 227 -5.38 -15.67 5.77
N PHE A 228 -6.58 -15.41 5.29
CA PHE A 228 -7.01 -15.72 3.93
C PHE A 228 -6.26 -14.92 2.84
N LEU A 229 -5.67 -13.76 3.18
CA LEU A 229 -5.00 -12.88 2.23
C LEU A 229 -3.68 -13.46 1.75
N LYS A 230 -3.41 -13.29 0.47
CA LYS A 230 -2.09 -13.47 -0.14
C LYS A 230 -1.49 -12.11 -0.52
N ALA A 231 -0.19 -12.09 -0.78
CA ALA A 231 0.48 -10.84 -1.20
C ALA A 231 -0.16 -10.21 -2.44
N GLU A 232 -0.56 -11.05 -3.40
CA GLU A 232 -1.22 -10.60 -4.62
C GLU A 232 -2.60 -9.98 -4.40
N ASP A 233 -3.28 -10.25 -3.29
CA ASP A 233 -4.57 -9.64 -2.97
C ASP A 233 -4.42 -8.21 -2.44
N ILE A 234 -3.25 -7.87 -1.89
CA ILE A 234 -2.99 -6.57 -1.28
C ILE A 234 -2.56 -5.57 -2.35
N VAL A 235 -3.34 -4.53 -2.55
CA VAL A 235 -3.09 -3.48 -3.56
C VAL A 235 -2.31 -2.31 -2.97
N SER A 236 -2.60 -1.92 -1.74
CA SER A 236 -1.92 -0.85 -1.01
C SER A 236 -2.01 -1.06 0.49
N VAL A 237 -1.12 -0.42 1.24
CA VAL A 237 -1.09 -0.48 2.71
C VAL A 237 -0.91 0.91 3.30
N GLN A 238 -1.69 1.19 4.35
CA GLN A 238 -1.57 2.40 5.15
C GLN A 238 -1.27 2.04 6.60
N ILE A 239 -0.37 2.82 7.23
CA ILE A 239 -0.03 2.68 8.64
C ILE A 239 -0.26 3.99 9.37
N ASN A 240 -0.97 3.93 10.47
CA ASN A 240 -1.30 5.07 11.30
C ASN A 240 -1.26 4.68 12.78
N ASP A 241 -1.37 5.63 13.67
CA ASP A 241 -1.56 5.36 15.10
C ASP A 241 -2.83 6.07 15.62
N ALA A 242 -3.42 5.49 16.65
CA ALA A 242 -4.64 6.01 17.25
C ALA A 242 -4.36 7.20 18.18
N VAL A 243 -5.38 7.97 18.55
CA VAL A 243 -5.25 9.07 19.51
C VAL A 243 -5.25 8.49 20.91
N SER A 244 -4.20 8.77 21.71
CA SER A 244 -4.11 8.32 23.10
C SER A 244 -5.17 8.99 23.97
N GLY A 245 -5.65 8.27 24.99
CA GLY A 245 -6.70 8.76 25.89
C GLY A 245 -8.12 8.65 25.36
N ARG A 246 -8.31 8.17 24.12
CA ARG A 246 -9.62 7.78 23.56
C ARG A 246 -9.78 6.26 23.59
N LEU A 247 -10.96 5.80 23.95
CA LEU A 247 -11.31 4.39 23.78
C LEU A 247 -11.42 4.03 22.29
N ILE A 248 -11.35 2.75 21.94
CA ILE A 248 -11.43 2.28 20.54
C ILE A 248 -12.73 2.80 19.88
N ASN A 249 -13.85 2.72 20.57
CA ASN A 249 -15.14 3.20 20.06
C ASN A 249 -15.30 4.73 20.01
N GLN A 250 -14.30 5.48 20.45
CA GLN A 250 -14.24 6.96 20.40
C GLN A 250 -13.23 7.47 19.38
N GLN A 251 -12.48 6.59 18.74
CA GLN A 251 -11.54 6.98 17.69
C GLN A 251 -12.30 7.59 16.50
N MET A 252 -11.71 8.64 15.92
CA MET A 252 -12.30 9.41 14.82
C MET A 252 -11.50 9.15 13.55
N ASP A 253 -12.18 8.85 12.47
CA ASP A 253 -11.57 8.53 11.18
C ASP A 253 -10.60 9.61 10.67
N LEU A 254 -10.99 10.87 10.79
CA LEU A 254 -10.18 12.01 10.30
C LEU A 254 -9.28 12.63 11.39
N GLU A 255 -8.99 11.90 12.47
CA GLU A 255 -8.11 12.35 13.56
C GLU A 255 -7.23 11.21 14.02
N ARG A 256 -6.11 11.03 13.33
CA ARG A 256 -5.14 9.96 13.62
C ARG A 256 -3.76 10.56 13.91
N ASN A 257 -2.83 9.74 14.36
CA ASN A 257 -1.44 10.10 14.54
C ASN A 257 -0.54 9.39 13.52
N LEU A 258 0.66 9.91 13.33
CA LEU A 258 1.71 9.21 12.61
C LEU A 258 2.05 7.88 13.30
N PRO A 259 2.45 6.84 12.55
CA PRO A 259 2.76 5.53 13.09
C PRO A 259 3.81 5.61 14.20
N GLY A 260 3.57 4.89 15.29
CA GLY A 260 4.44 4.82 16.47
C GLY A 260 4.39 6.02 17.41
N ALA A 261 3.56 7.05 17.14
CA ALA A 261 3.48 8.25 17.96
C ALA A 261 2.87 8.01 19.33
N THR A 262 1.92 7.11 19.45
CA THR A 262 1.21 6.78 20.71
C THR A 262 1.37 5.33 21.12
N LYS A 263 1.76 4.47 20.21
CA LYS A 263 1.89 3.01 20.37
C LYS A 263 0.58 2.33 20.81
N MET A 264 -0.55 2.91 20.42
CA MET A 264 -1.87 2.34 20.68
C MET A 264 -2.16 1.17 19.74
N ILE A 265 -1.64 1.24 18.50
CA ILE A 265 -1.80 0.19 17.49
C ILE A 265 -0.57 -0.71 17.47
N ASP A 266 -0.75 -2.02 17.47
CA ASP A 266 0.35 -2.98 17.30
C ASP A 266 0.85 -3.02 15.85
N LEU A 267 1.63 -1.98 15.50
CA LEU A 267 2.24 -1.87 14.18
C LEU A 267 3.29 -2.95 13.92
N LYS A 268 3.90 -3.51 14.98
CA LYS A 268 4.85 -4.62 14.82
C LYS A 268 4.12 -5.88 14.35
N GLY A 269 3.02 -6.26 14.99
CA GLY A 269 2.16 -7.38 14.58
C GLY A 269 1.65 -7.17 13.16
N PHE A 270 1.08 -6.01 12.87
CA PHE A 270 0.56 -5.67 11.54
C PHE A 270 1.62 -5.82 10.43
N LEU A 271 2.82 -5.25 10.60
CA LEU A 271 3.90 -5.37 9.63
C LEU A 271 4.47 -6.79 9.55
N SER A 272 4.51 -7.53 10.67
CA SER A 272 4.93 -8.93 10.68
C SER A 272 3.97 -9.82 9.90
N MET A 273 2.66 -9.57 10.01
CA MET A 273 1.64 -10.22 9.18
C MET A 273 1.89 -9.97 7.69
N LEU A 274 2.12 -8.72 7.27
CA LEU A 274 2.44 -8.39 5.88
C LEU A 274 3.71 -9.09 5.40
N LYS A 275 4.75 -9.11 6.24
CA LYS A 275 6.02 -9.79 5.97
C LYS A 275 5.83 -11.30 5.80
N SER A 276 5.05 -11.96 6.66
CA SER A 276 4.76 -13.40 6.56
C SER A 276 4.08 -13.78 5.25
N LYS A 277 3.29 -12.85 4.68
CA LYS A 277 2.64 -12.99 3.37
C LYS A 277 3.56 -12.64 2.18
N SER A 278 4.80 -12.20 2.44
CA SER A 278 5.75 -11.75 1.42
C SER A 278 5.28 -10.48 0.66
N TYR A 279 4.45 -9.63 1.28
CA TYR A 279 4.13 -8.32 0.71
C TYR A 279 5.38 -7.45 0.66
N ASN A 280 5.65 -6.82 -0.48
CA ASN A 280 6.81 -5.96 -0.73
C ASN A 280 6.43 -4.64 -1.44
N GLY A 281 5.16 -4.28 -1.35
CA GLY A 281 4.59 -3.11 -1.99
C GLY A 281 4.83 -1.80 -1.24
N CYS A 282 4.03 -0.79 -1.61
CA CYS A 282 4.06 0.52 -1.01
C CYS A 282 3.35 0.53 0.34
N VAL A 283 3.92 1.30 1.28
CA VAL A 283 3.32 1.58 2.59
C VAL A 283 3.35 3.09 2.80
N SER A 284 2.18 3.66 3.04
CA SER A 284 1.98 5.09 3.23
C SER A 284 1.38 5.41 4.61
N VAL A 285 1.18 6.69 4.88
CA VAL A 285 0.47 7.16 6.08
C VAL A 285 -0.73 8.02 5.70
N GLU A 286 -1.79 7.92 6.49
CA GLU A 286 -3.00 8.73 6.32
C GLU A 286 -3.48 9.30 7.67
N PRO A 287 -2.69 10.18 8.32
CA PRO A 287 -2.95 10.61 9.68
C PRO A 287 -4.08 11.64 9.81
N PHE A 288 -4.44 12.36 8.75
CA PHE A 288 -5.40 13.48 8.82
C PHE A 288 -5.17 14.42 10.01
N ASN A 289 -3.92 14.70 10.32
CA ASN A 289 -3.51 15.39 11.53
C ASN A 289 -3.36 16.89 11.30
N LYS A 290 -4.21 17.71 11.93
CA LYS A 290 -4.22 19.17 11.77
C LYS A 290 -2.88 19.83 12.16
N LYS A 291 -2.19 19.32 13.19
CA LYS A 291 -0.88 19.88 13.58
C LYS A 291 0.15 19.61 12.49
N LEU A 292 0.19 18.38 11.99
CA LEU A 292 1.07 18.00 10.88
C LEU A 292 0.77 18.83 9.63
N ASN A 293 -0.51 19.03 9.29
CA ASN A 293 -0.91 19.80 8.11
C ASN A 293 -0.41 21.23 8.14
N ASN A 294 -0.27 21.84 9.32
CA ASN A 294 0.18 23.21 9.52
C ASN A 294 1.70 23.36 9.71
N MET A 295 2.46 22.26 9.67
CA MET A 295 3.92 22.31 9.79
C MET A 295 4.58 22.82 8.50
N GLU A 296 5.77 23.39 8.65
CA GLU A 296 6.67 23.66 7.53
C GLU A 296 6.94 22.40 6.71
N GLU A 297 7.02 22.54 5.38
CA GLU A 297 7.15 21.44 4.43
C GLU A 297 8.33 20.50 4.78
N SER A 298 9.50 21.08 5.08
CA SER A 298 10.69 20.29 5.36
C SER A 298 10.57 19.47 6.64
N ALA A 299 10.08 20.08 7.71
CA ALA A 299 9.88 19.42 8.99
C ALA A 299 8.80 18.32 8.89
N LYS A 300 7.71 18.61 8.16
CA LYS A 300 6.64 17.65 7.87
C LYS A 300 7.16 16.42 7.16
N LEU A 301 7.88 16.57 6.05
CA LEU A 301 8.37 15.47 5.24
C LEU A 301 9.40 14.62 5.99
N GLN A 302 10.31 15.26 6.77
CA GLN A 302 11.25 14.54 7.63
C GLN A 302 10.52 13.72 8.70
N MET A 303 9.52 14.31 9.36
CA MET A 303 8.75 13.64 10.41
C MET A 303 7.97 12.46 9.86
N VAL A 304 7.31 12.61 8.72
CA VAL A 304 6.55 11.54 8.07
C VAL A 304 7.47 10.41 7.65
N PHE A 305 8.55 10.70 6.93
CA PHE A 305 9.51 9.67 6.54
C PHE A 305 10.10 8.95 7.74
N LYS A 306 10.54 9.70 8.77
CA LYS A 306 11.09 9.12 9.99
C LYS A 306 10.11 8.17 10.67
N SER A 307 8.84 8.55 10.81
CA SER A 307 7.83 7.70 11.45
C SER A 307 7.60 6.38 10.70
N ILE A 308 7.55 6.42 9.37
CA ILE A 308 7.46 5.20 8.55
C ILE A 308 8.70 4.33 8.72
N HIS A 309 9.89 4.92 8.61
CA HIS A 309 11.15 4.21 8.72
C HIS A 309 11.37 3.58 10.09
N ASP A 310 11.06 4.30 11.16
CA ASP A 310 11.13 3.77 12.53
C ASP A 310 10.17 2.59 12.71
N THR A 311 8.98 2.68 12.13
CA THR A 311 8.00 1.59 12.16
C THR A 311 8.49 0.35 11.39
N PHE A 312 9.09 0.52 10.22
CA PHE A 312 9.72 -0.61 9.48
C PHE A 312 10.84 -1.26 10.28
N SER A 313 11.53 -0.48 11.11
CA SER A 313 12.62 -0.99 11.94
C SER A 313 12.16 -1.95 13.04
N LEU A 314 10.86 -1.96 13.40
CA LEU A 314 10.29 -2.89 14.38
C LEU A 314 10.38 -4.36 13.95
N ILE A 315 10.47 -4.63 12.63
CA ILE A 315 10.49 -5.98 12.06
C ILE A 315 11.81 -6.36 11.38
N LYS A 316 12.85 -5.49 11.44
CA LYS A 316 14.16 -5.78 10.81
C LYS A 316 14.90 -6.95 11.44
N ASN A 317 14.67 -7.23 12.72
CA ASN A 317 15.39 -8.25 13.50
C ASN A 317 14.47 -9.40 13.96
N SER A 318 13.26 -9.51 13.43
CA SER A 318 12.29 -10.57 13.76
C SER A 318 12.20 -11.61 12.65
#